data_161e3de7272865d9e6c2c4f4b5bccb72
#
_entry.id   161e3de7272865d9e6c2c4f4b5bccb72
#
_cell.length_a   1.000
_cell.length_b   1.000
_cell.length_c   1.000
_cell.angle_alpha   90.00
_cell.angle_beta   90.00
_cell.angle_gamma   90.00
#
_symmetry.space_group_name_H-M   'P 1'
#
loop_
_entity.id
_entity.type
_entity.pdbx_description
1 polymer ?
#
loop_
_entity_poly.entity_id
_entity_poly.type
_entity_poly.pdbx_seq_one_letter_code
_entity_poly.pdbx_strand_id
1 'polypeptide(L)'
;MSLATSILPHLPYLRRYARALSGTQKGGDAYVAAVLEALIDNPDDFDTSQDTRVALYRAFCQLWESVSLNMSASPNAWDISVNSPKWAKVAEQRVSIIPPRAREAFLLSAVEGFSLKAVAAILGRDEEGAMALIQEAGKAIVDQVATSVMIIEDEPLIALDIRSIVENLGHTVTGVARTHRQAAALASHKRPGLILADIQLADGSSGIEAVDQILTSFEVPVIFITAFPERLLTGERREPAFLITKPFTPEMVKAVVSQALFFDTAAMIAA
;
A
#
# COMPACT_ATOMS: atom_id res chain seq x y z
N MET A 1 -5.27 -38.23 -11.71
CA MET A 1 -5.30 -37.00 -12.50
C MET A 1 -3.91 -36.73 -13.01
N SER A 2 -3.74 -36.24 -14.23
CA SER A 2 -2.40 -35.82 -14.67
C SER A 2 -1.97 -34.53 -13.96
N LEU A 3 -0.67 -34.32 -13.78
CA LEU A 3 -0.10 -33.11 -13.19
C LEU A 3 -0.65 -31.86 -13.92
N ALA A 4 -0.69 -31.90 -15.24
CA ALA A 4 -1.23 -30.81 -16.06
C ALA A 4 -2.67 -30.43 -15.67
N THR A 5 -3.55 -31.42 -15.45
CA THR A 5 -4.94 -31.16 -15.06
C THR A 5 -5.06 -30.51 -13.67
N SER A 6 -4.17 -30.85 -12.75
CA SER A 6 -4.19 -30.26 -11.40
C SER A 6 -3.61 -28.84 -11.34
N ILE A 7 -2.68 -28.48 -12.23
CA ILE A 7 -2.04 -27.14 -12.25
C ILE A 7 -2.89 -26.12 -13.02
N LEU A 8 -3.59 -26.51 -14.07
CA LEU A 8 -4.33 -25.60 -14.96
C LEU A 8 -5.20 -24.57 -14.23
N PRO A 9 -5.99 -24.91 -13.18
CA PRO A 9 -6.82 -23.92 -12.48
C PRO A 9 -6.01 -22.81 -11.77
N HIS A 10 -4.74 -23.06 -11.48
CA HIS A 10 -3.87 -22.14 -10.73
C HIS A 10 -3.04 -21.22 -11.63
N LEU A 11 -2.93 -21.52 -12.96
CA LEU A 11 -2.09 -20.75 -13.89
C LEU A 11 -2.50 -19.27 -14.01
N PRO A 12 -3.79 -18.89 -14.09
CA PRO A 12 -4.15 -17.47 -14.14
C PRO A 12 -3.63 -16.67 -12.94
N TYR A 13 -3.69 -17.26 -11.75
CA TYR A 13 -3.22 -16.64 -10.51
C TYR A 13 -1.68 -16.60 -10.46
N LEU A 14 -1.01 -17.68 -10.86
CA LEU A 14 0.45 -17.70 -10.95
C LEU A 14 0.97 -16.64 -11.93
N ARG A 15 0.31 -16.47 -13.09
CA ARG A 15 0.66 -15.41 -14.06
C ARG A 15 0.49 -14.01 -13.44
N ARG A 16 -0.58 -13.77 -12.69
CA ARG A 16 -0.78 -12.51 -11.96
C ARG A 16 0.36 -12.25 -10.99
N TYR A 17 0.70 -13.25 -10.18
CA TYR A 17 1.80 -13.18 -9.21
C TYR A 17 3.15 -12.91 -9.91
N ALA A 18 3.46 -13.66 -10.94
CA ALA A 18 4.70 -13.51 -11.72
C ALA A 18 4.83 -12.12 -12.35
N ARG A 19 3.73 -11.55 -12.87
CA ARG A 19 3.68 -10.19 -13.41
C ARG A 19 3.89 -9.14 -12.33
N ALA A 20 3.30 -9.34 -11.14
CA ALA A 20 3.52 -8.44 -10.00
C ALA A 20 4.97 -8.46 -9.50
N LEU A 21 5.65 -9.61 -9.57
CA LEU A 21 7.06 -9.73 -9.21
C LEU A 21 7.99 -9.12 -10.26
N SER A 22 7.75 -9.45 -11.54
CA SER A 22 8.62 -9.02 -12.65
C SER A 22 8.35 -7.58 -13.12
N GLY A 23 7.24 -6.96 -12.70
CA GLY A 23 6.81 -5.63 -13.13
C GLY A 23 6.32 -5.56 -14.58
N THR A 24 6.33 -6.64 -15.34
CA THR A 24 5.90 -6.66 -16.74
C THR A 24 5.12 -7.93 -17.11
N GLN A 25 4.16 -7.78 -18.02
CA GLN A 25 3.42 -8.95 -18.53
C GLN A 25 4.36 -9.93 -19.23
N LYS A 26 5.24 -9.43 -20.11
CA LYS A 26 6.16 -10.27 -20.89
C LYS A 26 7.13 -11.03 -19.98
N GLY A 27 7.70 -10.35 -18.98
CA GLY A 27 8.59 -10.98 -18.00
C GLY A 27 7.87 -12.03 -17.17
N GLY A 28 6.73 -11.69 -16.58
CA GLY A 28 5.96 -12.64 -15.77
C GLY A 28 5.53 -13.87 -16.54
N ASP A 29 5.02 -13.69 -17.76
CA ASP A 29 4.59 -14.82 -18.60
C ASP A 29 5.77 -15.70 -19.02
N ALA A 30 6.96 -15.13 -19.28
CA ALA A 30 8.18 -15.89 -19.58
C ALA A 30 8.64 -16.76 -18.41
N TYR A 31 8.60 -16.24 -17.18
CA TYR A 31 8.92 -17.04 -15.98
C TYR A 31 7.93 -18.17 -15.76
N VAL A 32 6.64 -17.94 -15.97
CA VAL A 32 5.63 -19.01 -15.85
C VAL A 32 5.86 -20.09 -16.91
N ALA A 33 6.17 -19.71 -18.14
CA ALA A 33 6.51 -20.66 -19.21
C ALA A 33 7.72 -21.51 -18.83
N ALA A 34 8.80 -20.88 -18.33
CA ALA A 34 10.01 -21.59 -17.92
C ALA A 34 9.75 -22.57 -16.76
N VAL A 35 8.89 -22.22 -15.79
CA VAL A 35 8.49 -23.16 -14.72
C VAL A 35 7.73 -24.36 -15.31
N LEU A 36 6.81 -24.12 -16.23
CA LEU A 36 6.03 -25.20 -16.85
C LEU A 36 6.91 -26.12 -17.71
N GLU A 37 7.87 -25.58 -18.45
CA GLU A 37 8.86 -26.34 -19.20
C GLU A 37 9.71 -27.22 -18.25
N ALA A 38 10.22 -26.65 -17.16
CA ALA A 38 11.00 -27.39 -16.17
C ALA A 38 10.19 -28.54 -15.56
N LEU A 39 8.90 -28.33 -15.28
CA LEU A 39 8.01 -29.38 -14.72
C LEU A 39 7.61 -30.45 -15.75
N ILE A 40 7.63 -30.11 -17.05
CA ILE A 40 7.42 -31.09 -18.13
C ILE A 40 8.66 -31.96 -18.28
N ASP A 41 9.86 -31.36 -18.23
CA ASP A 41 11.12 -32.06 -18.40
C ASP A 41 11.44 -32.94 -17.18
N ASN A 42 11.08 -32.49 -15.99
CA ASN A 42 11.32 -33.23 -14.73
C ASN A 42 10.07 -33.25 -13.85
N PRO A 43 9.06 -34.09 -14.17
CA PRO A 43 7.81 -34.14 -13.39
C PRO A 43 8.00 -34.60 -11.93
N ASP A 44 9.07 -35.35 -11.66
CA ASP A 44 9.39 -35.88 -10.34
C ASP A 44 9.86 -34.79 -9.34
N ASP A 45 10.27 -33.63 -9.84
CA ASP A 45 10.63 -32.46 -9.02
C ASP A 45 9.40 -31.76 -8.42
N PHE A 46 8.19 -32.11 -8.91
CA PHE A 46 6.96 -31.55 -8.36
C PHE A 46 6.52 -32.28 -7.10
N ASP A 47 6.51 -31.58 -5.97
CA ASP A 47 6.12 -32.12 -4.67
C ASP A 47 4.61 -32.41 -4.58
N THR A 48 4.22 -33.63 -4.95
CA THR A 48 2.81 -34.07 -4.92
C THR A 48 2.30 -34.33 -3.50
N SER A 49 3.14 -34.29 -2.46
CA SER A 49 2.75 -34.47 -1.06
C SER A 49 2.09 -33.23 -0.47
N GLN A 50 2.29 -32.07 -1.10
CA GLN A 50 1.72 -30.79 -0.70
C GLN A 50 0.46 -30.43 -1.52
N ASP A 51 -0.25 -29.41 -1.07
CA ASP A 51 -1.29 -28.80 -1.88
C ASP A 51 -0.72 -28.35 -3.23
N THR A 52 -1.41 -28.68 -4.32
CA THR A 52 -0.93 -28.43 -5.70
C THR A 52 -0.59 -26.96 -5.94
N ARG A 53 -1.38 -26.03 -5.38
CA ARG A 53 -1.13 -24.60 -5.50
C ARG A 53 0.13 -24.19 -4.75
N VAL A 54 0.35 -24.71 -3.55
CA VAL A 54 1.56 -24.45 -2.77
C VAL A 54 2.80 -24.99 -3.48
N ALA A 55 2.75 -26.23 -3.99
CA ALA A 55 3.86 -26.84 -4.72
C ALA A 55 4.21 -26.07 -6.00
N LEU A 56 3.19 -25.59 -6.74
CA LEU A 56 3.38 -24.81 -7.97
C LEU A 56 4.05 -23.45 -7.69
N TYR A 57 3.60 -22.73 -6.67
CA TYR A 57 4.21 -21.45 -6.28
C TYR A 57 5.61 -21.64 -5.69
N ARG A 58 5.88 -22.75 -5.00
CA ARG A 58 7.21 -23.10 -4.54
C ARG A 58 8.18 -23.33 -5.70
N ALA A 59 7.78 -24.11 -6.70
CA ALA A 59 8.59 -24.33 -7.91
C ALA A 59 8.89 -23.00 -8.63
N PHE A 60 7.88 -22.12 -8.73
CA PHE A 60 8.06 -20.79 -9.29
C PHE A 60 9.07 -19.95 -8.50
N CYS A 61 8.94 -19.85 -7.17
CA CYS A 61 9.84 -19.05 -6.35
C CYS A 61 11.28 -19.59 -6.38
N GLN A 62 11.47 -20.90 -6.44
CA GLN A 62 12.80 -21.51 -6.59
C GLN A 62 13.46 -21.13 -7.92
N LEU A 63 12.72 -21.19 -9.03
CA LEU A 63 13.24 -20.75 -10.32
C LEU A 63 13.52 -19.24 -10.34
N TRP A 64 12.59 -18.44 -9.81
CA TRP A 64 12.73 -17.00 -9.70
C TRP A 64 14.02 -16.60 -8.99
N GLU A 65 14.34 -17.24 -7.86
CA GLU A 65 15.57 -17.01 -7.12
C GLU A 65 16.82 -17.38 -7.89
N SER A 66 16.81 -18.53 -8.55
CA SER A 66 17.97 -19.01 -9.30
C SER A 66 18.35 -18.08 -10.46
N VAL A 67 17.35 -17.47 -11.11
CA VAL A 67 17.55 -16.53 -12.21
C VAL A 67 17.88 -15.13 -11.71
N SER A 68 17.24 -14.65 -10.64
CA SER A 68 17.48 -13.31 -10.10
C SER A 68 18.89 -13.15 -9.51
N LEU A 69 19.49 -14.20 -8.96
CA LEU A 69 20.89 -14.22 -8.54
C LEU A 69 21.84 -13.98 -9.74
N ASN A 70 21.47 -14.44 -10.93
CA ASN A 70 22.26 -14.25 -12.15
C ASN A 70 22.01 -12.89 -12.85
N MET A 71 20.86 -12.24 -12.58
CA MET A 71 20.48 -10.96 -13.19
C MET A 71 20.84 -9.72 -12.38
N SER A 72 21.34 -9.86 -11.15
CA SER A 72 21.75 -8.74 -10.29
C SER A 72 22.90 -7.90 -10.89
N ALA A 73 23.39 -8.24 -12.08
CA ALA A 73 24.45 -7.56 -12.81
C ALA A 73 23.95 -6.53 -13.84
N SER A 74 22.65 -6.33 -14.05
CA SER A 74 22.14 -5.38 -15.05
C SER A 74 21.05 -4.47 -14.47
N PRO A 75 21.35 -3.18 -14.19
CA PRO A 75 20.40 -2.22 -13.60
C PRO A 75 19.26 -1.77 -14.53
N ASN A 76 19.26 -2.14 -15.82
CA ASN A 76 18.39 -1.56 -16.85
C ASN A 76 17.32 -2.49 -17.42
N ALA A 77 16.96 -3.59 -16.74
CA ALA A 77 16.02 -4.58 -17.27
C ALA A 77 14.52 -4.26 -17.05
N TRP A 78 14.18 -3.09 -16.53
CA TRP A 78 12.78 -2.67 -16.32
C TRP A 78 12.28 -1.87 -17.52
N ASP A 79 11.94 -2.56 -18.61
CA ASP A 79 11.25 -1.94 -19.72
C ASP A 79 9.75 -1.77 -19.37
N ILE A 80 9.45 -0.64 -18.74
CA ILE A 80 8.08 -0.23 -18.40
C ILE A 80 7.37 -0.03 -19.74
N SER A 81 6.39 -0.89 -20.05
CA SER A 81 5.63 -0.76 -21.27
C SER A 81 5.04 0.65 -21.37
N VAL A 82 5.32 1.33 -22.49
CA VAL A 82 4.93 2.73 -22.74
C VAL A 82 3.42 2.96 -22.63
N ASN A 83 2.61 1.89 -22.67
CA ASN A 83 1.15 1.91 -22.66
C ASN A 83 0.49 1.56 -21.32
N SER A 84 1.24 1.36 -20.23
CA SER A 84 0.62 1.12 -18.92
C SER A 84 0.00 2.40 -18.38
N PRO A 85 -1.22 2.35 -17.78
CA PRO A 85 -1.82 3.50 -17.09
C PRO A 85 -0.85 4.08 -16.05
N LYS A 86 -0.83 5.40 -15.88
CA LYS A 86 0.10 6.07 -14.96
C LYS A 86 0.05 5.50 -13.54
N TRP A 87 -1.13 5.16 -13.04
CA TRP A 87 -1.31 4.56 -11.70
C TRP A 87 -0.65 3.17 -11.57
N ALA A 88 -0.64 2.37 -12.66
CA ALA A 88 0.02 1.06 -12.67
C ALA A 88 1.54 1.21 -12.54
N LYS A 89 2.14 2.19 -13.24
CA LYS A 89 3.58 2.49 -13.15
C LYS A 89 4.01 2.85 -11.73
N VAL A 90 3.17 3.57 -10.99
CA VAL A 90 3.45 3.96 -9.60
C VAL A 90 3.30 2.80 -8.65
N ALA A 91 2.26 1.97 -8.81
CA ALA A 91 2.13 0.74 -8.04
C ALA A 91 3.35 -0.16 -8.26
N GLU A 92 3.81 -0.31 -9.51
CA GLU A 92 5.01 -1.05 -9.87
C GLU A 92 6.28 -0.46 -9.22
N GLN A 93 6.48 0.87 -9.29
CA GLN A 93 7.61 1.54 -8.65
C GLN A 93 7.62 1.35 -7.14
N ARG A 94 6.47 1.46 -6.48
CA ARG A 94 6.36 1.26 -5.02
C ARG A 94 6.67 -0.16 -4.61
N VAL A 95 6.16 -1.14 -5.37
CA VAL A 95 6.45 -2.55 -5.13
C VAL A 95 7.94 -2.86 -5.39
N SER A 96 8.61 -2.16 -6.32
CA SER A 96 10.03 -2.37 -6.63
C SER A 96 10.98 -1.92 -5.51
N ILE A 97 10.57 -1.04 -4.62
CA ILE A 97 11.39 -0.57 -3.48
C ILE A 97 11.37 -1.58 -2.32
N ILE A 98 10.37 -2.46 -2.26
CA ILE A 98 10.34 -3.52 -1.26
C ILE A 98 11.48 -4.52 -1.57
N PRO A 99 12.28 -4.93 -0.57
CA PRO A 99 13.33 -5.94 -0.79
C PRO A 99 12.77 -7.18 -1.48
N PRO A 100 13.48 -7.79 -2.44
CA PRO A 100 12.91 -8.83 -3.31
C PRO A 100 12.22 -9.97 -2.56
N ARG A 101 12.86 -10.51 -1.52
CA ARG A 101 12.30 -11.58 -0.70
C ARG A 101 11.08 -11.16 0.12
N ALA A 102 11.11 -9.95 0.68
CA ALA A 102 9.99 -9.37 1.41
C ALA A 102 8.79 -9.14 0.47
N ARG A 103 9.05 -8.73 -0.79
CA ARG A 103 8.03 -8.58 -1.83
C ARG A 103 7.37 -9.90 -2.20
N GLU A 104 8.14 -10.97 -2.38
CA GLU A 104 7.61 -12.31 -2.61
C GLU A 104 6.65 -12.73 -1.49
N ALA A 105 7.09 -12.64 -0.23
CA ALA A 105 6.28 -12.98 0.94
C ALA A 105 5.00 -12.14 1.03
N PHE A 106 5.11 -10.83 0.79
CA PHE A 106 3.98 -9.91 0.83
C PHE A 106 2.93 -10.23 -0.26
N LEU A 107 3.36 -10.46 -1.50
CA LEU A 107 2.45 -10.78 -2.59
C LEU A 107 1.77 -12.13 -2.39
N LEU A 108 2.50 -13.13 -1.89
CA LEU A 108 1.91 -14.45 -1.55
C LEU A 108 0.82 -14.31 -0.48
N SER A 109 1.06 -13.53 0.56
CA SER A 109 0.11 -13.34 1.66
C SER A 109 -1.05 -12.41 1.28
N ALA A 110 -0.75 -11.19 0.84
CA ALA A 110 -1.74 -10.12 0.67
C ALA A 110 -2.54 -10.23 -0.64
N VAL A 111 -1.92 -10.68 -1.73
CA VAL A 111 -2.54 -10.74 -3.06
C VAL A 111 -3.06 -12.13 -3.38
N GLU A 112 -2.25 -13.16 -3.10
CA GLU A 112 -2.62 -14.54 -3.38
C GLU A 112 -3.40 -15.21 -2.24
N GLY A 113 -3.42 -14.61 -1.04
CA GLY A 113 -4.21 -15.09 0.09
C GLY A 113 -3.70 -16.38 0.72
N PHE A 114 -2.40 -16.68 0.59
CA PHE A 114 -1.80 -17.83 1.28
C PHE A 114 -1.71 -17.58 2.78
N SER A 115 -1.96 -18.64 3.58
CA SER A 115 -1.70 -18.60 5.02
C SER A 115 -0.20 -18.45 5.29
N LEU A 116 0.17 -17.96 6.49
CA LEU A 116 1.57 -17.84 6.89
C LEU A 116 2.35 -19.16 6.74
N LYS A 117 1.73 -20.27 7.16
CA LYS A 117 2.30 -21.60 6.99
C LYS A 117 2.57 -21.96 5.53
N ALA A 118 1.64 -21.60 4.62
CA ALA A 118 1.81 -21.84 3.20
C ALA A 118 2.91 -20.92 2.61
N VAL A 119 2.96 -19.65 3.00
CA VAL A 119 4.05 -18.73 2.60
C VAL A 119 5.41 -19.27 3.03
N ALA A 120 5.52 -19.74 4.28
CA ALA A 120 6.73 -20.35 4.80
C ALA A 120 7.17 -21.58 3.96
N ALA A 121 6.22 -22.47 3.65
CA ALA A 121 6.49 -23.65 2.82
C ALA A 121 6.91 -23.27 1.39
N ILE A 122 6.26 -22.28 0.78
CA ILE A 122 6.59 -21.78 -0.58
C ILE A 122 8.01 -21.22 -0.62
N LEU A 123 8.37 -20.39 0.36
CA LEU A 123 9.66 -19.69 0.42
C LEU A 123 10.80 -20.53 1.04
N GLY A 124 10.51 -21.79 1.45
CA GLY A 124 11.51 -22.65 2.10
C GLY A 124 12.03 -22.08 3.43
N ARG A 125 11.14 -21.45 4.22
CA ARG A 125 11.41 -20.83 5.51
C ARG A 125 10.52 -21.44 6.58
N ASP A 126 10.83 -21.15 7.85
CA ASP A 126 9.90 -21.33 8.95
C ASP A 126 8.87 -20.19 9.00
N GLU A 127 7.84 -20.32 9.83
CA GLU A 127 6.78 -19.34 9.94
C GLU A 127 7.30 -18.00 10.53
N GLU A 128 8.31 -18.03 11.38
CA GLU A 128 8.93 -16.82 11.93
C GLU A 128 9.67 -16.04 10.86
N GLY A 129 10.46 -16.72 10.02
CA GLY A 129 11.14 -16.10 8.88
C GLY A 129 10.18 -15.56 7.81
N ALA A 130 9.08 -16.27 7.53
CA ALA A 130 8.04 -15.77 6.62
C ALA A 130 7.33 -14.53 7.19
N MET A 131 7.03 -14.51 8.49
CA MET A 131 6.43 -13.36 9.17
C MET A 131 7.37 -12.16 9.13
N ALA A 132 8.67 -12.36 9.39
CA ALA A 132 9.67 -11.31 9.34
C ALA A 132 9.73 -10.65 7.95
N LEU A 133 9.70 -11.45 6.87
CA LEU A 133 9.67 -10.93 5.49
C LEU A 133 8.39 -10.12 5.19
N ILE A 134 7.23 -10.59 5.65
CA ILE A 134 5.96 -9.85 5.49
C ILE A 134 6.00 -8.53 6.25
N GLN A 135 6.56 -8.52 7.47
CA GLN A 135 6.72 -7.29 8.27
C GLN A 135 7.72 -6.32 7.64
N GLU A 136 8.82 -6.82 7.09
CA GLU A 136 9.80 -6.02 6.34
C GLU A 136 9.16 -5.33 5.15
N ALA A 137 8.34 -6.06 4.37
CA ALA A 137 7.58 -5.46 3.27
C ALA A 137 6.59 -4.40 3.76
N GLY A 138 5.84 -4.70 4.84
CA GLY A 138 4.92 -3.74 5.45
C GLY A 138 5.62 -2.46 5.88
N LYS A 139 6.79 -2.58 6.51
CA LYS A 139 7.61 -1.42 6.90
C LYS A 139 8.09 -0.63 5.68
N ALA A 140 8.60 -1.29 4.65
CA ALA A 140 9.05 -0.63 3.43
C ALA A 140 7.91 0.14 2.72
N ILE A 141 6.67 -0.39 2.74
CA ILE A 141 5.48 0.30 2.22
C ILE A 141 5.16 1.54 3.05
N VAL A 142 5.14 1.40 4.38
CA VAL A 142 4.87 2.52 5.31
C VAL A 142 5.92 3.62 5.15
N ASP A 143 7.19 3.28 5.05
CA ASP A 143 8.30 4.24 4.89
C ASP A 143 8.18 5.04 3.57
N GLN A 144 7.55 4.47 2.53
CA GLN A 144 7.31 5.15 1.25
C GLN A 144 6.13 6.12 1.29
N VAL A 145 5.12 5.82 2.09
CA VAL A 145 3.91 6.65 2.24
C VAL A 145 4.07 7.63 3.40
N ALA A 146 5.19 7.58 4.12
CA ALA A 146 5.49 8.51 5.20
C ALA A 146 5.37 9.96 4.70
N THR A 147 4.48 10.72 5.32
CA THR A 147 4.23 12.11 4.93
C THR A 147 4.17 13.01 6.16
N SER A 148 4.20 14.32 5.90
CA SER A 148 4.02 15.34 6.94
C SER A 148 2.53 15.58 7.16
N VAL A 149 2.05 15.40 8.39
CA VAL A 149 0.64 15.54 8.75
C VAL A 149 0.43 16.79 9.61
N MET A 150 -0.54 17.60 9.23
CA MET A 150 -1.04 18.69 10.06
C MET A 150 -2.37 18.29 10.67
N ILE A 151 -2.53 18.57 11.97
CA ILE A 151 -3.76 18.30 12.71
C ILE A 151 -4.42 19.63 13.05
N ILE A 152 -5.71 19.78 12.76
CA ILE A 152 -6.56 20.90 13.16
C ILE A 152 -7.58 20.35 14.15
N GLU A 153 -7.35 20.55 15.45
CA GLU A 153 -8.15 19.99 16.54
C GLU A 153 -7.93 20.80 17.81
N ASP A 154 -8.98 21.31 18.41
CA ASP A 154 -8.90 22.14 19.59
C ASP A 154 -8.90 21.34 20.90
N GLU A 155 -9.46 20.13 20.90
CA GLU A 155 -9.46 19.23 22.06
C GLU A 155 -8.10 18.54 22.22
N PRO A 156 -7.34 18.83 23.33
CA PRO A 156 -5.97 18.34 23.46
C PRO A 156 -5.84 16.82 23.49
N LEU A 157 -6.83 16.12 24.08
CA LEU A 157 -6.81 14.66 24.19
C LEU A 157 -7.05 14.01 22.83
N ILE A 158 -8.02 14.52 22.06
CA ILE A 158 -8.31 14.01 20.71
C ILE A 158 -7.12 14.28 19.79
N ALA A 159 -6.53 15.47 19.85
CA ALA A 159 -5.33 15.81 19.08
C ALA A 159 -4.15 14.88 19.41
N LEU A 160 -3.98 14.52 20.70
CA LEU A 160 -2.94 13.58 21.12
C LEU A 160 -3.18 12.16 20.59
N ASP A 161 -4.42 11.69 20.64
CA ASP A 161 -4.80 10.38 20.12
C ASP A 161 -4.56 10.30 18.61
N ILE A 162 -5.04 11.29 17.85
CA ILE A 162 -4.81 11.36 16.40
C ILE A 162 -3.31 11.40 16.10
N ARG A 163 -2.53 12.23 16.82
CA ARG A 163 -1.08 12.29 16.68
C ARG A 163 -0.44 10.93 16.87
N SER A 164 -0.76 10.25 17.99
CA SER A 164 -0.21 8.93 18.30
C SER A 164 -0.51 7.92 17.20
N ILE A 165 -1.75 7.93 16.67
CA ILE A 165 -2.16 7.02 15.59
C ILE A 165 -1.34 7.27 14.33
N VAL A 166 -1.20 8.53 13.89
CA VAL A 166 -0.49 8.84 12.63
C VAL A 166 1.03 8.69 12.76
N GLU A 167 1.60 8.95 13.92
CA GLU A 167 3.03 8.71 14.19
C GLU A 167 3.33 7.20 14.22
N ASN A 168 2.43 6.37 14.75
CA ASN A 168 2.53 4.92 14.70
C ASN A 168 2.40 4.34 13.27
N LEU A 169 1.84 5.11 12.32
CA LEU A 169 1.82 4.79 10.89
C LEU A 169 3.09 5.24 10.15
N GLY A 170 4.08 5.80 10.85
CA GLY A 170 5.32 6.29 10.26
C GLY A 170 5.24 7.71 9.69
N HIS A 171 4.13 8.44 9.88
CA HIS A 171 4.01 9.84 9.47
C HIS A 171 4.62 10.79 10.50
N THR A 172 4.99 11.99 10.07
CA THR A 172 5.51 13.03 10.97
C THR A 172 4.49 14.12 11.17
N VAL A 173 4.06 14.38 12.41
CA VAL A 173 3.16 15.49 12.73
C VAL A 173 3.92 16.81 12.71
N THR A 174 3.57 17.70 11.76
CA THR A 174 4.20 19.01 11.60
C THR A 174 3.76 20.02 12.65
N GLY A 175 2.54 19.85 13.19
CA GLY A 175 1.98 20.64 14.25
C GLY A 175 0.49 20.37 14.45
N VAL A 176 -0.03 20.91 15.56
CA VAL A 176 -1.45 20.91 15.91
C VAL A 176 -1.92 22.36 15.95
N ALA A 177 -2.93 22.68 15.15
CA ALA A 177 -3.61 23.98 15.17
C ALA A 177 -4.95 23.84 15.90
N ARG A 178 -5.27 24.77 16.78
CA ARG A 178 -6.51 24.77 17.56
C ARG A 178 -7.54 25.80 17.08
N THR A 179 -7.14 26.63 16.13
CA THR A 179 -7.97 27.69 15.56
C THR A 179 -7.67 27.83 14.07
N HIS A 180 -8.61 28.39 13.32
CA HIS A 180 -8.44 28.72 11.91
C HIS A 180 -7.12 29.50 11.64
N ARG A 181 -6.87 30.55 12.44
CA ARG A 181 -5.68 31.40 12.28
C ARG A 181 -4.38 30.62 12.50
N GLN A 182 -4.36 29.73 13.51
CA GLN A 182 -3.19 28.86 13.74
C GLN A 182 -2.98 27.88 12.59
N ALA A 183 -4.06 27.30 12.05
CA ALA A 183 -3.99 26.39 10.93
C ALA A 183 -3.40 27.06 9.67
N ALA A 184 -3.89 28.24 9.31
CA ALA A 184 -3.37 29.00 8.17
C ALA A 184 -1.88 29.39 8.37
N ALA A 185 -1.49 29.84 9.57
CA ALA A 185 -0.11 30.19 9.87
C ALA A 185 0.82 28.96 9.82
N LEU A 186 0.38 27.81 10.37
CA LEU A 186 1.16 26.57 10.35
C LEU A 186 1.37 26.06 8.94
N ALA A 187 0.32 26.01 8.11
CA ALA A 187 0.37 25.57 6.74
C ALA A 187 1.28 26.44 5.86
N SER A 188 1.29 27.75 6.08
CA SER A 188 2.17 28.69 5.36
C SER A 188 3.64 28.54 5.75
N HIS A 189 3.92 28.16 7.00
CA HIS A 189 5.30 27.96 7.48
C HIS A 189 5.87 26.61 7.03
N LYS A 190 5.06 25.55 7.10
CA LYS A 190 5.46 24.20 6.69
C LYS A 190 4.29 23.49 6.00
N ARG A 191 4.40 23.38 4.66
CA ARG A 191 3.38 22.71 3.85
C ARG A 191 3.22 21.25 4.29
N PRO A 192 1.99 20.84 4.72
CA PRO A 192 1.71 19.44 5.04
C PRO A 192 1.49 18.62 3.76
N GLY A 193 1.71 17.30 3.85
CA GLY A 193 1.31 16.34 2.82
C GLY A 193 -0.05 15.67 3.12
N LEU A 194 -0.63 15.94 4.31
CA LEU A 194 -1.98 15.51 4.70
C LEU A 194 -2.50 16.42 5.79
N ILE A 195 -3.79 16.76 5.75
CA ILE A 195 -4.49 17.48 6.81
C ILE A 195 -5.55 16.59 7.43
N LEU A 196 -5.55 16.49 8.77
CA LEU A 196 -6.63 15.91 9.57
C LEU A 196 -7.31 17.06 10.31
N ALA A 197 -8.60 17.31 10.05
CA ALA A 197 -9.28 18.50 10.54
C ALA A 197 -10.61 18.20 11.23
N ASP A 198 -10.82 18.72 12.44
CA ASP A 198 -12.17 18.87 12.97
C ASP A 198 -12.87 20.06 12.30
N ILE A 199 -14.18 19.96 12.21
CA ILE A 199 -15.06 20.99 11.65
C ILE A 199 -15.26 22.13 12.64
N GLN A 200 -15.48 21.80 13.91
CA GLN A 200 -15.77 22.77 14.97
C GLN A 200 -14.55 22.99 15.85
N LEU A 201 -14.20 24.26 16.06
CA LEU A 201 -13.09 24.65 16.93
C LEU A 201 -13.62 25.48 18.10
N ALA A 202 -12.98 25.39 19.28
CA ALA A 202 -13.45 25.98 20.53
C ALA A 202 -13.59 27.52 20.52
N ASP A 203 -12.83 28.20 19.66
CA ASP A 203 -12.93 29.65 19.49
C ASP A 203 -14.09 30.09 18.59
N GLY A 204 -14.94 29.15 18.18
CA GLY A 204 -16.05 29.37 17.25
C GLY A 204 -15.65 29.49 15.79
N SER A 205 -14.36 29.34 15.48
CA SER A 205 -13.90 29.28 14.08
C SER A 205 -14.20 27.91 13.46
N SER A 206 -14.20 27.88 12.14
CA SER A 206 -14.51 26.67 11.37
C SER A 206 -13.23 26.01 10.83
N GLY A 207 -13.09 24.71 11.10
CA GLY A 207 -12.03 23.92 10.44
C GLY A 207 -12.23 23.79 8.94
N ILE A 208 -13.49 23.87 8.44
CA ILE A 208 -13.78 23.89 7.00
C ILE A 208 -13.19 25.15 6.38
N GLU A 209 -13.45 26.32 6.97
CA GLU A 209 -12.92 27.60 6.46
C GLU A 209 -11.39 27.64 6.51
N ALA A 210 -10.79 27.03 7.55
CA ALA A 210 -9.34 26.89 7.65
C ALA A 210 -8.77 26.05 6.50
N VAL A 211 -9.39 24.92 6.21
CA VAL A 211 -9.01 24.03 5.12
C VAL A 211 -9.23 24.72 3.77
N ASP A 212 -10.38 25.34 3.54
CA ASP A 212 -10.66 26.07 2.32
C ASP A 212 -9.62 27.15 2.04
N GLN A 213 -9.24 27.93 3.07
CA GLN A 213 -8.18 28.94 2.93
C GLN A 213 -6.84 28.31 2.56
N ILE A 214 -6.46 27.20 3.18
CA ILE A 214 -5.20 26.49 2.88
C ILE A 214 -5.21 25.99 1.44
N LEU A 215 -6.31 25.39 1.00
CA LEU A 215 -6.45 24.84 -0.35
C LEU A 215 -6.43 25.90 -1.46
N THR A 216 -6.63 27.20 -1.14
CA THR A 216 -6.40 28.28 -2.11
C THR A 216 -4.92 28.45 -2.46
N SER A 217 -4.02 28.00 -1.58
CA SER A 217 -2.57 28.18 -1.75
C SER A 217 -1.88 26.95 -2.37
N PHE A 218 -2.37 25.75 -2.06
CA PHE A 218 -1.85 24.49 -2.60
C PHE A 218 -2.84 23.35 -2.39
N GLU A 219 -2.76 22.35 -3.25
CA GLU A 219 -3.53 21.10 -3.09
C GLU A 219 -2.86 20.18 -2.08
N VAL A 220 -3.68 19.58 -1.23
CA VAL A 220 -3.28 18.59 -0.22
C VAL A 220 -4.49 17.73 0.12
N PRO A 221 -4.34 16.40 0.33
CA PRO A 221 -5.43 15.57 0.80
C PRO A 221 -5.88 16.01 2.19
N VAL A 222 -7.20 15.98 2.40
CA VAL A 222 -7.85 16.37 3.64
C VAL A 222 -8.76 15.25 4.11
N ILE A 223 -8.68 14.91 5.39
CA ILE A 223 -9.60 14.04 6.10
C ILE A 223 -10.28 14.85 7.18
N PHE A 224 -11.60 14.95 7.14
CA PHE A 224 -12.34 15.55 8.25
C PHE A 224 -12.65 14.49 9.32
N ILE A 225 -12.44 14.84 10.59
CA ILE A 225 -12.73 14.00 11.75
C ILE A 225 -13.68 14.77 12.66
N THR A 226 -14.97 14.44 12.64
CA THR A 226 -16.00 15.28 13.30
C THR A 226 -17.12 14.49 13.95
N ALA A 227 -17.76 15.08 14.96
CA ALA A 227 -19.00 14.57 15.54
C ALA A 227 -20.25 14.95 14.71
N PHE A 228 -20.11 15.85 13.72
CA PHE A 228 -21.22 16.44 12.96
C PHE A 228 -21.04 16.24 11.44
N PRO A 229 -21.06 14.97 10.94
CA PRO A 229 -20.85 14.68 9.52
C PRO A 229 -21.88 15.33 8.61
N GLU A 230 -23.11 15.52 9.08
CA GLU A 230 -24.21 16.16 8.34
C GLU A 230 -23.91 17.59 7.90
N ARG A 231 -22.99 18.29 8.55
CA ARG A 231 -22.58 19.63 8.14
C ARG A 231 -21.72 19.64 6.87
N LEU A 232 -21.12 18.53 6.54
CA LEU A 232 -20.32 18.33 5.32
C LEU A 232 -21.09 17.64 4.21
N LEU A 233 -22.09 16.84 4.56
CA LEU A 233 -22.86 16.01 3.62
C LEU A 233 -24.21 16.69 3.28
N THR A 234 -24.14 17.92 2.80
CA THR A 234 -25.35 18.74 2.51
C THR A 234 -25.81 18.64 1.05
N GLY A 235 -24.97 18.13 0.15
CA GLY A 235 -25.23 18.14 -1.30
C GLY A 235 -25.11 19.52 -1.95
N GLU A 236 -24.92 20.61 -1.17
CA GLU A 236 -24.88 22.00 -1.66
C GLU A 236 -23.47 22.48 -2.02
N ARG A 237 -22.45 21.80 -1.48
CA ARG A 237 -21.02 22.11 -1.70
C ARG A 237 -20.27 20.86 -2.12
N ARG A 238 -19.02 21.03 -2.56
CA ARG A 238 -18.13 19.91 -2.84
C ARG A 238 -17.88 19.16 -1.53
N GLU A 239 -18.35 17.92 -1.45
CA GLU A 239 -18.22 17.09 -0.26
C GLU A 239 -16.80 16.52 -0.17
N PRO A 240 -16.25 16.36 1.05
CA PRO A 240 -14.93 15.76 1.22
C PRO A 240 -14.96 14.29 0.81
N ALA A 241 -13.89 13.86 0.13
CA ALA A 241 -13.72 12.47 -0.25
C ALA A 241 -13.50 11.55 0.97
N PHE A 242 -12.96 12.12 2.07
CA PHE A 242 -12.59 11.36 3.27
C PHE A 242 -13.14 12.01 4.53
N LEU A 243 -13.94 11.23 5.28
CA LEU A 243 -14.61 11.67 6.50
C LEU A 243 -14.56 10.55 7.55
N ILE A 244 -14.23 10.92 8.77
CA ILE A 244 -14.26 10.04 9.95
C ILE A 244 -15.22 10.66 10.99
N THR A 245 -16.17 9.86 11.46
CA THR A 245 -17.11 10.31 12.50
C THR A 245 -16.56 10.03 13.90
N LYS A 246 -16.63 11.01 14.79
CA LYS A 246 -16.36 10.83 16.24
C LYS A 246 -17.56 10.13 16.91
N PRO A 247 -17.34 9.16 17.82
CA PRO A 247 -16.06 8.60 18.24
C PRO A 247 -15.45 7.67 17.18
N PHE A 248 -14.15 7.67 17.05
CA PHE A 248 -13.40 6.84 16.09
C PHE A 248 -12.54 5.79 16.81
N THR A 249 -12.19 4.73 16.07
CA THR A 249 -11.17 3.77 16.50
C THR A 249 -9.84 4.04 15.78
N PRO A 250 -8.70 3.62 16.36
CA PRO A 250 -7.40 3.72 15.70
C PRO A 250 -7.39 3.07 14.30
N GLU A 251 -8.10 1.94 14.15
CA GLU A 251 -8.18 1.20 12.89
C GLU A 251 -8.91 2.01 11.80
N MET A 252 -9.98 2.74 12.17
CA MET A 252 -10.69 3.62 11.24
C MET A 252 -9.77 4.74 10.73
N VAL A 253 -9.04 5.41 11.62
CA VAL A 253 -8.10 6.47 11.25
C VAL A 253 -7.01 5.92 10.35
N LYS A 254 -6.39 4.78 10.72
CA LYS A 254 -5.37 4.11 9.91
C LYS A 254 -5.86 3.79 8.49
N ALA A 255 -7.05 3.19 8.38
CA ALA A 255 -7.63 2.82 7.10
C ALA A 255 -7.87 4.04 6.20
N VAL A 256 -8.48 5.10 6.73
CA VAL A 256 -8.82 6.30 5.94
C VAL A 256 -7.57 7.10 5.58
N VAL A 257 -6.60 7.22 6.49
CA VAL A 257 -5.29 7.87 6.22
C VAL A 257 -4.56 7.14 5.08
N SER A 258 -4.45 5.81 5.17
CA SER A 258 -3.80 5.01 4.13
C SER A 258 -4.51 5.15 2.78
N GLN A 259 -5.85 5.17 2.78
CA GLN A 259 -6.66 5.33 1.58
C GLN A 259 -6.50 6.73 0.96
N ALA A 260 -6.55 7.79 1.77
CA ALA A 260 -6.40 9.16 1.30
C ALA A 260 -5.04 9.40 0.63
N LEU A 261 -3.96 8.93 1.24
CA LEU A 261 -2.62 9.05 0.70
C LEU A 261 -2.41 8.19 -0.56
N PHE A 262 -3.06 7.04 -0.65
CA PHE A 262 -3.04 6.22 -1.86
C PHE A 262 -3.69 6.93 -3.04
N PHE A 263 -4.88 7.53 -2.86
CA PHE A 263 -5.60 8.22 -3.92
C PHE A 263 -4.94 9.54 -4.32
N ASP A 264 -4.38 10.30 -3.37
CA ASP A 264 -3.65 11.54 -3.66
C ASP A 264 -2.46 11.27 -4.56
N THR A 265 -1.69 10.24 -4.27
CA THR A 265 -0.55 9.87 -5.10
C THR A 265 -0.97 9.42 -6.50
N ALA A 266 -2.11 8.74 -6.64
CA ALA A 266 -2.67 8.38 -7.93
C ALA A 266 -3.11 9.62 -8.74
N ALA A 267 -3.66 10.65 -8.08
CA ALA A 267 -4.07 11.91 -8.70
C ALA A 267 -2.87 12.75 -9.17
N MET A 268 -1.81 12.87 -8.36
CA MET A 268 -0.58 13.60 -8.73
C MET A 268 0.14 12.99 -9.95
N ILE A 269 -0.12 11.73 -10.27
CA ILE A 269 0.52 11.03 -11.38
C ILE A 269 -0.36 11.06 -12.63
N ALA A 270 -1.67 11.29 -12.46
CA ALA A 270 -2.62 11.45 -13.55
C ALA A 270 -2.61 12.87 -14.17
N ALA A 271 -2.04 13.87 -13.48
CA ALA A 271 -1.84 15.24 -13.93
C ALA A 271 -0.49 15.42 -14.64
#